data_206b92228b482a612b6380ed56165247
#
_entry.id   206b92228b482a612b6380ed56165247
#
_cell.length_a   1.000
_cell.length_b   1.000
_cell.length_c   1.000
_cell.angle_alpha   90.00
_cell.angle_beta   90.00
_cell.angle_gamma   90.00
#
_symmetry.space_group_name_H-M   'P 1'
#
loop_
_entity.id
_entity.type
_entity.pdbx_description
1 polymer ?
#
loop_
_entity_poly.entity_id
_entity_poly.type
_entity_poly.pdbx_seq_one_letter_code
_entity_poly.pdbx_strand_id
1 'polypeptide(L)'
;MPVNAIDFSDLTGNKQVAPPVQQQQPPQPQQQLGVKNPKTGEVQPAMGYPTAQMGQGDELLQLFPTPVLICPYLLDYSKELEWIKNADCRKENKGGDAGNVIHYNRQSNDTFVLDRPELANIRAFIESRLAKFVKEIMASDDQLVITQSWLNKAKKGESHHEHVHPNSMVSGVWYPQIHEQLPPIQFRSRNQRDISLSTKQYNTFNSATFMLPMKRGELILFPSNLTHSVPANQMEEERISLSFNTWPKGNMGDERSLTYLPLDRCV
;
A
#
# COMPACT_ATOMS: atom_id res chain seq x y z
N MET A 1 -41.39 -1.49 6.27
CA MET A 1 -41.12 -0.04 6.27
C MET A 1 -39.83 0.15 5.46
N PRO A 2 -39.83 0.94 4.39
CA PRO A 2 -38.61 1.14 3.64
C PRO A 2 -37.67 2.08 4.39
N VAL A 3 -36.38 1.73 4.44
CA VAL A 3 -35.32 2.54 5.02
C VAL A 3 -35.00 3.65 4.02
N ASN A 4 -35.24 4.90 4.39
CA ASN A 4 -34.96 6.06 3.54
C ASN A 4 -33.45 6.22 3.36
N ALA A 5 -33.03 6.36 2.09
CA ALA A 5 -31.70 6.81 1.74
C ALA A 5 -31.48 8.25 2.26
N ILE A 6 -30.36 8.49 2.90
CA ILE A 6 -29.95 9.82 3.38
C ILE A 6 -29.44 10.60 2.16
N ASP A 7 -30.14 11.67 1.79
CA ASP A 7 -29.74 12.62 0.74
C ASP A 7 -28.80 13.67 1.37
N PHE A 8 -27.59 13.79 0.81
CA PHE A 8 -26.57 14.74 1.27
C PHE A 8 -26.56 16.06 0.47
N SER A 9 -27.62 16.39 -0.26
CA SER A 9 -27.65 17.56 -1.15
C SER A 9 -27.84 18.93 -0.47
N ASP A 10 -28.13 18.98 0.84
CA ASP A 10 -28.54 20.23 1.54
C ASP A 10 -27.42 21.01 2.26
N LEU A 11 -26.16 20.72 2.01
CA LEU A 11 -25.06 21.38 2.74
C LEU A 11 -24.23 22.40 1.94
N THR A 12 -24.71 22.96 0.82
CA THR A 12 -23.98 24.08 0.20
C THR A 12 -24.90 25.15 -0.39
N GLY A 13 -25.34 26.05 0.47
CA GLY A 13 -25.82 27.36 0.04
C GLY A 13 -24.65 28.26 -0.35
N ASN A 14 -24.23 28.26 -1.58
CA ASN A 14 -23.62 29.44 -2.22
C ASN A 14 -23.61 29.30 -3.75
N LYS A 15 -24.45 30.08 -4.40
CA LYS A 15 -24.45 30.23 -5.88
C LYS A 15 -23.25 31.08 -6.28
N GLN A 16 -22.17 30.46 -6.80
CA GLN A 16 -21.17 31.16 -7.60
C GLN A 16 -21.24 30.67 -9.06
N VAL A 17 -21.22 31.66 -9.94
CA VAL A 17 -21.26 31.53 -11.40
C VAL A 17 -20.04 30.69 -11.86
N ALA A 18 -20.31 29.69 -12.68
CA ALA A 18 -19.27 28.80 -13.22
C ALA A 18 -18.34 29.55 -14.18
N PRO A 19 -17.01 29.40 -14.06
CA PRO A 19 -16.06 29.87 -15.07
C PRO A 19 -16.12 28.99 -16.34
N PRO A 20 -15.64 29.49 -17.49
CA PRO A 20 -15.75 28.81 -18.77
C PRO A 20 -15.01 27.48 -18.79
N VAL A 21 -15.66 26.48 -19.38
CA VAL A 21 -15.13 25.11 -19.56
C VAL A 21 -13.81 25.17 -20.35
N GLN A 22 -12.70 24.96 -19.67
CA GLN A 22 -11.42 24.64 -20.31
C GLN A 22 -11.51 23.22 -20.92
N GLN A 23 -11.22 23.13 -22.22
CA GLN A 23 -11.09 21.84 -22.90
C GLN A 23 -10.07 20.97 -22.15
N GLN A 24 -10.54 19.91 -21.53
CA GLN A 24 -9.70 18.91 -20.88
C GLN A 24 -8.87 18.20 -21.95
N GLN A 25 -7.56 18.25 -21.81
CA GLN A 25 -6.66 17.38 -22.58
C GLN A 25 -7.07 15.91 -22.37
N PRO A 26 -6.97 15.07 -23.43
CA PRO A 26 -7.28 13.66 -23.28
C PRO A 26 -6.42 13.04 -22.15
N PRO A 27 -6.99 12.19 -21.32
CA PRO A 27 -6.26 11.57 -20.21
C PRO A 27 -5.03 10.84 -20.76
N GLN A 28 -3.86 11.13 -20.18
CA GLN A 28 -2.64 10.39 -20.47
C GLN A 28 -2.86 8.90 -20.15
N PRO A 29 -2.27 7.98 -20.91
CA PRO A 29 -2.47 6.56 -20.68
C PRO A 29 -2.04 6.23 -19.24
N GLN A 30 -3.01 5.83 -18.43
CA GLN A 30 -2.78 5.36 -17.06
C GLN A 30 -1.86 4.13 -17.14
N GLN A 31 -0.76 4.15 -16.38
CA GLN A 31 0.09 2.98 -16.24
C GLN A 31 -0.77 1.79 -15.79
N GLN A 32 -0.75 0.74 -16.58
CA GLN A 32 -1.60 -0.42 -16.35
C GLN A 32 -1.15 -1.15 -15.09
N LEU A 33 -2.01 -1.15 -14.08
CA LEU A 33 -1.88 -2.03 -12.93
C LEU A 33 -1.87 -3.47 -13.42
N GLY A 34 -0.90 -4.27 -12.98
CA GLY A 34 -0.68 -5.61 -13.52
C GLY A 34 -1.15 -6.73 -12.60
N VAL A 35 -1.77 -7.73 -13.17
CA VAL A 35 -2.19 -8.96 -12.51
C VAL A 35 -1.36 -10.12 -13.01
N LYS A 36 -0.74 -10.88 -12.09
CA LYS A 36 0.12 -12.02 -12.46
C LYS A 36 -0.69 -13.28 -12.76
N ASN A 37 -0.47 -13.88 -13.92
CA ASN A 37 -1.00 -15.19 -14.25
C ASN A 37 -0.29 -16.26 -13.40
N PRO A 38 -0.99 -17.04 -12.55
CA PRO A 38 -0.36 -18.03 -11.70
C PRO A 38 0.25 -19.22 -12.45
N LYS A 39 -0.15 -19.48 -13.70
CA LYS A 39 0.36 -20.58 -14.53
C LYS A 39 1.58 -20.20 -15.37
N THR A 40 1.60 -19.01 -15.95
CA THR A 40 2.68 -18.57 -16.85
C THR A 40 3.66 -17.61 -16.19
N GLY A 41 3.30 -16.99 -15.06
CA GLY A 41 4.09 -15.96 -14.43
C GLY A 41 4.02 -14.58 -15.09
N GLU A 42 3.35 -14.46 -16.24
CA GLU A 42 3.21 -13.21 -16.97
C GLU A 42 2.36 -12.21 -16.21
N VAL A 43 2.77 -10.94 -16.22
CA VAL A 43 2.01 -9.82 -15.68
C VAL A 43 1.11 -9.28 -16.78
N GLN A 44 -0.20 -9.42 -16.59
CA GLN A 44 -1.20 -8.82 -17.48
C GLN A 44 -1.69 -7.50 -16.90
N PRO A 45 -2.02 -6.50 -17.72
CA PRO A 45 -2.62 -5.27 -17.24
C PRO A 45 -3.88 -5.58 -16.43
N ALA A 46 -3.99 -5.02 -15.22
CA ALA A 46 -5.25 -5.06 -14.50
C ALA A 46 -6.23 -4.16 -15.26
N MET A 47 -7.10 -4.78 -16.03
CA MET A 47 -8.17 -4.03 -16.68
C MET A 47 -9.06 -3.42 -15.62
N GLY A 48 -9.34 -2.12 -15.76
CA GLY A 48 -10.41 -1.46 -15.00
C GLY A 48 -11.69 -2.30 -15.08
N TYR A 49 -12.57 -2.11 -14.12
CA TYR A 49 -13.80 -2.90 -13.99
C TYR A 49 -14.42 -3.21 -15.35
N PRO A 50 -14.81 -4.44 -15.65
CA PRO A 50 -15.49 -4.76 -16.87
C PRO A 50 -16.96 -4.29 -16.81
N THR A 51 -17.18 -2.99 -16.60
CA THR A 51 -18.51 -2.37 -16.65
C THR A 51 -19.09 -2.43 -18.06
N ALA A 52 -18.24 -2.58 -19.08
CA ALA A 52 -18.68 -2.60 -20.47
C ALA A 52 -19.44 -3.87 -20.92
N GLN A 53 -19.47 -4.92 -20.08
CA GLN A 53 -20.12 -6.20 -20.40
C GLN A 53 -21.26 -6.58 -19.44
N MET A 54 -21.59 -5.70 -18.51
CA MET A 54 -22.76 -5.87 -17.65
C MET A 54 -24.01 -5.52 -18.45
N GLY A 55 -25.11 -6.24 -18.25
CA GLY A 55 -26.39 -5.93 -18.88
C GLY A 55 -26.90 -4.55 -18.48
N GLN A 56 -27.79 -3.97 -19.30
CA GLN A 56 -28.39 -2.67 -18.99
C GLN A 56 -29.20 -2.79 -17.68
N GLY A 57 -28.79 -2.05 -16.65
CA GLY A 57 -29.42 -2.07 -15.32
C GLY A 57 -28.74 -2.99 -14.31
N ASP A 58 -27.69 -3.75 -14.70
CA ASP A 58 -26.88 -4.52 -13.76
C ASP A 58 -25.93 -3.60 -12.95
N GLU A 59 -25.80 -3.86 -11.66
CA GLU A 59 -24.91 -3.14 -10.77
C GLU A 59 -23.89 -4.10 -10.13
N LEU A 60 -22.60 -3.79 -10.26
CA LEU A 60 -21.52 -4.54 -9.63
C LEU A 60 -21.07 -3.84 -8.34
N LEU A 61 -21.40 -4.43 -7.21
CA LEU A 61 -20.98 -3.92 -5.90
C LEU A 61 -19.65 -4.57 -5.45
N GLN A 62 -18.75 -3.75 -4.94
CA GLN A 62 -17.54 -4.21 -4.26
C GLN A 62 -17.79 -4.25 -2.76
N LEU A 63 -18.07 -5.44 -2.25
CA LEU A 63 -18.26 -5.62 -0.82
C LEU A 63 -16.91 -5.85 -0.14
N PHE A 64 -16.63 -5.02 0.89
CA PHE A 64 -15.42 -5.12 1.71
C PHE A 64 -14.10 -5.03 0.92
N PRO A 65 -13.92 -4.01 0.07
CA PRO A 65 -12.68 -3.84 -0.66
C PRO A 65 -11.51 -3.61 0.30
N THR A 66 -10.35 -4.14 -0.03
CA THR A 66 -9.11 -3.87 0.71
C THR A 66 -8.52 -2.54 0.24
N PRO A 67 -8.47 -1.50 1.09
CA PRO A 67 -7.94 -0.21 0.67
C PRO A 67 -6.40 -0.24 0.57
N VAL A 68 -5.86 0.28 -0.53
CA VAL A 68 -4.45 0.59 -0.71
C VAL A 68 -4.36 2.03 -1.22
N LEU A 69 -3.82 2.93 -0.40
CA LEU A 69 -3.69 4.35 -0.74
C LEU A 69 -2.30 4.62 -1.30
N ILE A 70 -2.22 5.25 -2.49
CA ILE A 70 -0.96 5.68 -3.11
C ILE A 70 -0.86 7.21 -2.98
N CYS A 71 0.25 7.71 -2.46
CA CYS A 71 0.49 9.14 -2.21
C CYS A 71 1.83 9.56 -2.80
N PRO A 72 1.89 10.44 -3.81
CA PRO A 72 3.15 10.95 -4.31
C PRO A 72 3.73 12.02 -3.36
N TYR A 73 5.04 11.95 -3.12
CA TYR A 73 5.83 13.02 -2.51
C TYR A 73 6.47 13.84 -3.62
N LEU A 74 6.06 15.10 -3.74
CA LEU A 74 6.40 15.95 -4.89
C LEU A 74 7.55 16.94 -4.63
N LEU A 75 8.05 17.00 -3.39
CA LEU A 75 9.17 17.86 -3.02
C LEU A 75 10.51 17.18 -3.35
N ASP A 76 11.56 17.98 -3.44
CA ASP A 76 12.94 17.46 -3.55
C ASP A 76 13.31 16.73 -2.25
N TYR A 77 13.91 15.54 -2.39
CA TYR A 77 14.40 14.71 -1.29
C TYR A 77 15.79 14.14 -1.59
N SER A 78 16.57 14.87 -2.34
CA SER A 78 17.93 14.44 -2.72
C SER A 78 18.84 14.22 -1.52
N LYS A 79 18.71 15.05 -0.47
CA LYS A 79 19.46 14.91 0.79
C LYS A 79 19.04 13.69 1.58
N GLU A 80 17.74 13.47 1.71
CA GLU A 80 17.18 12.28 2.37
C GLU A 80 17.59 11.00 1.64
N LEU A 81 17.57 11.01 0.30
CA LEU A 81 18.01 9.87 -0.50
C LEU A 81 19.50 9.59 -0.32
N GLU A 82 20.35 10.61 -0.27
CA GLU A 82 21.79 10.46 0.00
C GLU A 82 22.02 9.81 1.36
N TRP A 83 21.35 10.29 2.40
CA TRP A 83 21.42 9.71 3.73
C TRP A 83 20.97 8.24 3.72
N ILE A 84 19.84 7.93 3.06
CA ILE A 84 19.30 6.57 2.94
C ILE A 84 20.29 5.64 2.23
N LYS A 85 20.94 6.09 1.16
CA LYS A 85 21.94 5.30 0.44
C LYS A 85 23.13 4.93 1.31
N ASN A 86 23.54 5.81 2.20
CA ASN A 86 24.68 5.63 3.09
C ASN A 86 24.32 4.89 4.40
N ALA A 87 23.03 4.69 4.70
CA ALA A 87 22.60 4.02 5.90
C ALA A 87 23.05 2.55 5.92
N ASP A 88 23.57 2.10 7.08
CA ASP A 88 24.01 0.75 7.31
C ASP A 88 22.84 -0.25 7.27
N CYS A 89 23.03 -1.32 6.51
CA CYS A 89 22.07 -2.41 6.40
C CYS A 89 22.76 -3.76 6.64
N ARG A 90 22.17 -4.56 7.53
CA ARG A 90 22.57 -5.95 7.75
C ARG A 90 21.97 -6.86 6.68
N LYS A 91 22.67 -7.92 6.34
CA LYS A 91 22.06 -8.98 5.53
C LYS A 91 21.02 -9.73 6.37
N GLU A 92 19.83 -9.86 5.83
CA GLU A 92 18.85 -10.77 6.38
C GLU A 92 19.27 -12.24 6.17
N ASN A 93 18.72 -13.10 7.01
CA ASN A 93 19.04 -14.52 6.99
C ASN A 93 18.72 -15.14 5.63
N LYS A 94 19.54 -16.12 5.25
CA LYS A 94 19.25 -16.98 4.11
C LYS A 94 18.13 -17.94 4.51
N GLY A 95 17.06 -17.97 3.71
CA GLY A 95 16.03 -19.01 3.79
C GLY A 95 16.28 -20.07 2.73
N GLY A 96 15.60 -21.21 2.84
CA GLY A 96 15.64 -22.31 1.86
C GLY A 96 16.31 -23.57 2.37
N ASP A 97 16.02 -24.68 1.70
CA ASP A 97 16.59 -26.01 1.97
C ASP A 97 17.98 -26.17 1.36
N ALA A 98 18.71 -27.21 1.76
CA ALA A 98 20.03 -27.54 1.22
C ALA A 98 19.98 -27.68 -0.30
N GLY A 99 20.55 -26.71 -1.03
CA GLY A 99 20.58 -26.64 -2.50
C GLY A 99 19.75 -25.50 -3.13
N ASN A 100 18.83 -24.86 -2.38
CA ASN A 100 18.01 -23.74 -2.84
C ASN A 100 18.13 -22.56 -1.87
N VAL A 101 19.21 -21.80 -1.97
CA VAL A 101 19.44 -20.64 -1.09
C VAL A 101 18.63 -19.45 -1.58
N ILE A 102 17.64 -19.03 -0.79
CA ILE A 102 16.90 -17.78 -1.01
C ILE A 102 17.69 -16.65 -0.37
N HIS A 103 18.04 -15.65 -1.16
CA HIS A 103 18.67 -14.43 -0.67
C HIS A 103 17.61 -13.38 -0.36
N TYR A 104 17.47 -13.03 0.90
CA TYR A 104 16.58 -11.95 1.31
C TYR A 104 17.29 -10.60 1.21
N ASN A 105 16.49 -9.54 1.08
CA ASN A 105 16.93 -8.17 1.10
C ASN A 105 17.64 -7.82 2.42
N ARG A 106 18.44 -6.77 2.39
CA ARG A 106 19.10 -6.22 3.58
C ARG A 106 18.21 -5.20 4.25
N GLN A 107 18.13 -5.24 5.57
CA GLN A 107 17.41 -4.28 6.38
C GLN A 107 18.37 -3.35 7.13
N SER A 108 17.95 -2.10 7.37
CA SER A 108 18.76 -1.17 8.18
C SER A 108 18.99 -1.71 9.60
N ASN A 109 20.17 -1.43 10.17
CA ASN A 109 20.46 -1.72 11.57
C ASN A 109 19.57 -0.89 12.50
N ASP A 110 19.29 0.36 12.10
CA ASP A 110 18.33 1.23 12.75
C ASP A 110 16.90 0.82 12.36
N THR A 111 16.05 0.54 13.34
CA THR A 111 14.64 0.20 13.17
C THR A 111 13.69 1.34 13.55
N PHE A 112 14.22 2.55 13.68
CA PHE A 112 13.51 3.80 13.96
C PHE A 112 14.01 4.92 13.03
N VAL A 113 14.24 4.60 11.75
CA VAL A 113 14.87 5.53 10.80
C VAL A 113 14.06 6.83 10.61
N LEU A 114 12.73 6.80 10.74
CA LEU A 114 11.89 7.99 10.66
C LEU A 114 12.03 8.93 11.88
N ASP A 115 12.70 8.50 12.96
CA ASP A 115 13.02 9.37 14.10
C ASP A 115 14.29 10.17 13.86
N ARG A 116 15.01 9.91 12.77
CA ARG A 116 16.23 10.65 12.41
C ARG A 116 15.89 12.04 11.90
N PRO A 117 16.60 13.08 12.36
CA PRO A 117 16.37 14.47 11.91
C PRO A 117 16.44 14.62 10.39
N GLU A 118 17.32 13.86 9.74
CA GLU A 118 17.52 13.87 8.29
C GLU A 118 16.24 13.45 7.52
N LEU A 119 15.34 12.68 8.15
CA LEU A 119 14.11 12.22 7.54
C LEU A 119 12.85 12.93 8.05
N ALA A 120 13.02 14.06 8.78
CA ALA A 120 11.90 14.79 9.39
C ALA A 120 10.82 15.20 8.38
N ASN A 121 11.20 15.65 7.18
CA ASN A 121 10.24 16.02 6.13
C ASN A 121 9.45 14.82 5.61
N ILE A 122 10.12 13.68 5.43
CA ILE A 122 9.49 12.43 5.00
C ILE A 122 8.54 11.92 6.08
N ARG A 123 8.95 11.97 7.37
CA ARG A 123 8.10 11.64 8.50
C ARG A 123 6.83 12.49 8.53
N ALA A 124 6.96 13.81 8.45
CA ALA A 124 5.81 14.72 8.45
C ALA A 124 4.84 14.45 7.29
N PHE A 125 5.37 14.17 6.10
CA PHE A 125 4.56 13.75 4.97
C PHE A 125 3.80 12.44 5.28
N ILE A 126 4.48 11.40 5.75
CA ILE A 126 3.88 10.11 6.09
C ILE A 126 2.77 10.29 7.13
N GLU A 127 3.02 11.01 8.22
CA GLU A 127 2.04 11.27 9.28
C GLU A 127 0.81 12.00 8.74
N SER A 128 0.98 12.96 7.82
CA SER A 128 -0.14 13.63 7.17
C SER A 128 -1.00 12.69 6.32
N ARG A 129 -0.38 11.69 5.66
CA ARG A 129 -1.10 10.70 4.85
C ARG A 129 -1.76 9.61 5.69
N LEU A 130 -1.15 9.24 6.81
CA LEU A 130 -1.77 8.38 7.81
C LEU A 130 -3.03 9.01 8.38
N ALA A 131 -2.96 10.28 8.79
CA ALA A 131 -4.14 11.01 9.30
C ALA A 131 -5.27 11.04 8.26
N LYS A 132 -4.94 11.28 6.98
CA LYS A 132 -5.91 11.20 5.88
C LYS A 132 -6.50 9.80 5.71
N PHE A 133 -5.67 8.75 5.77
CA PHE A 133 -6.12 7.35 5.65
C PHE A 133 -7.12 7.00 6.76
N VAL A 134 -6.82 7.38 8.01
CA VAL A 134 -7.70 7.12 9.15
C VAL A 134 -9.02 7.88 9.00
N LYS A 135 -8.94 9.18 8.69
CA LYS A 135 -10.13 10.04 8.62
C LYS A 135 -11.05 9.71 7.45
N GLU A 136 -10.49 9.55 6.24
CA GLU A 136 -11.29 9.44 5.00
C GLU A 136 -11.63 8.01 4.63
N ILE A 137 -10.75 7.04 4.97
CA ILE A 137 -10.95 5.63 4.59
C ILE A 137 -11.50 4.82 5.74
N MET A 138 -10.95 4.99 6.95
CA MET A 138 -11.42 4.28 8.13
C MET A 138 -12.59 4.99 8.83
N ALA A 139 -12.90 6.24 8.44
CA ALA A 139 -13.94 7.09 9.02
C ALA A 139 -13.82 7.19 10.56
N SER A 140 -12.58 7.35 11.06
CA SER A 140 -12.25 7.47 12.49
C SER A 140 -11.51 8.77 12.77
N ASP A 141 -11.70 9.29 13.99
CA ASP A 141 -10.92 10.40 14.55
C ASP A 141 -9.70 9.93 15.36
N ASP A 142 -9.46 8.62 15.43
CA ASP A 142 -8.30 8.04 16.10
C ASP A 142 -7.00 8.50 15.44
N GLN A 143 -5.92 8.53 16.22
CA GLN A 143 -4.58 8.84 15.74
C GLN A 143 -3.74 7.56 15.67
N LEU A 144 -3.03 7.37 14.57
CA LEU A 144 -2.00 6.35 14.45
C LEU A 144 -0.62 6.96 14.69
N VAL A 145 0.20 6.29 15.48
CA VAL A 145 1.62 6.62 15.67
C VAL A 145 2.48 5.60 14.95
N ILE A 146 3.61 6.04 14.41
CA ILE A 146 4.62 5.16 13.83
C ILE A 146 5.34 4.45 14.98
N THR A 147 5.29 3.12 15.00
CA THR A 147 5.90 2.29 16.05
C THR A 147 7.28 1.81 15.71
N GLN A 148 7.52 1.49 14.45
CA GLN A 148 8.81 1.11 13.90
C GLN A 148 8.93 1.60 12.46
N SER A 149 10.19 1.83 12.02
CA SER A 149 10.50 2.18 10.63
C SER A 149 11.90 1.73 10.26
N TRP A 150 12.06 1.16 9.06
CA TRP A 150 13.32 0.59 8.60
C TRP A 150 13.50 0.72 7.10
N LEU A 151 14.74 0.67 6.63
CA LEU A 151 15.07 0.61 5.21
C LEU A 151 15.16 -0.85 4.77
N ASN A 152 14.73 -1.09 3.53
CA ASN A 152 14.97 -2.33 2.81
C ASN A 152 15.77 -2.02 1.55
N LYS A 153 16.90 -2.71 1.38
CA LYS A 153 17.76 -2.60 0.21
C LYS A 153 17.91 -3.96 -0.44
N ALA A 154 17.51 -4.11 -1.70
CA ALA A 154 17.56 -5.36 -2.42
C ALA A 154 18.44 -5.25 -3.66
N LYS A 155 19.60 -5.94 -3.64
CA LYS A 155 20.47 -6.14 -4.80
C LYS A 155 19.90 -7.22 -5.73
N LYS A 156 20.55 -7.39 -6.87
CA LYS A 156 20.23 -8.48 -7.79
C LYS A 156 20.20 -9.83 -7.10
N GLY A 157 19.14 -10.60 -7.35
CA GLY A 157 18.88 -11.90 -6.75
C GLY A 157 18.23 -11.86 -5.37
N GLU A 158 18.18 -10.70 -4.69
CA GLU A 158 17.57 -10.57 -3.37
C GLU A 158 16.06 -10.30 -3.49
N SER A 159 15.26 -10.89 -2.59
CA SER A 159 13.80 -10.83 -2.54
C SER A 159 13.31 -10.48 -1.14
N HIS A 160 12.02 -10.23 -0.99
CA HIS A 160 11.38 -10.16 0.32
C HIS A 160 10.29 -11.22 0.39
N HIS A 161 10.37 -12.09 1.40
CA HIS A 161 9.45 -13.21 1.58
C HIS A 161 8.00 -12.73 1.80
N GLU A 162 7.07 -13.63 1.61
CA GLU A 162 5.66 -13.37 1.86
C GLU A 162 5.39 -13.29 3.36
N HIS A 163 4.76 -12.18 3.80
CA HIS A 163 4.49 -11.91 5.21
C HIS A 163 3.34 -10.92 5.41
N VAL A 164 2.96 -10.74 6.66
CA VAL A 164 2.11 -9.69 7.20
C VAL A 164 2.85 -8.99 8.34
N HIS A 165 2.34 -7.83 8.80
CA HIS A 165 2.91 -7.13 9.95
C HIS A 165 2.03 -7.32 11.19
N PRO A 166 2.38 -8.25 12.11
CA PRO A 166 1.69 -8.38 13.39
C PRO A 166 1.91 -7.13 14.24
N ASN A 167 0.99 -6.87 15.18
CA ASN A 167 1.02 -5.71 16.07
C ASN A 167 1.10 -4.37 15.31
N SER A 168 0.42 -4.28 14.17
CA SER A 168 0.31 -3.07 13.39
C SER A 168 -1.07 -2.98 12.76
N MET A 169 -1.63 -1.77 12.68
CA MET A 169 -2.95 -1.54 12.08
C MET A 169 -2.83 -1.15 10.60
N VAL A 170 -2.00 -0.16 10.31
CA VAL A 170 -1.68 0.29 8.96
C VAL A 170 -0.17 0.23 8.79
N SER A 171 0.29 -0.42 7.75
CA SER A 171 1.69 -0.40 7.32
C SER A 171 1.85 0.47 6.09
N GLY A 172 3.03 1.01 5.92
CA GLY A 172 3.34 1.81 4.76
C GLY A 172 4.73 1.55 4.22
N VAL A 173 4.89 1.84 2.94
CA VAL A 173 6.19 1.76 2.25
C VAL A 173 6.37 2.99 1.39
N TRP A 174 7.42 3.76 1.64
CA TRP A 174 7.85 4.86 0.78
C TRP A 174 9.00 4.40 -0.11
N TYR A 175 9.00 4.83 -1.37
CA TYR A 175 9.94 4.37 -2.40
C TYR A 175 10.88 5.50 -2.84
N PRO A 176 12.00 5.75 -2.14
CA PRO A 176 12.98 6.77 -2.54
C PRO A 176 13.72 6.41 -3.82
N GLN A 177 13.92 5.11 -4.09
CA GLN A 177 14.61 4.63 -5.28
C GLN A 177 13.93 3.37 -5.84
N ILE A 178 13.14 3.57 -6.88
CA ILE A 178 12.47 2.54 -7.65
C ILE A 178 12.20 3.04 -9.06
N HIS A 179 12.13 2.17 -10.04
CA HIS A 179 11.65 2.42 -11.40
C HIS A 179 10.94 1.16 -11.94
N GLU A 180 10.36 1.24 -13.13
CA GLU A 180 9.48 0.20 -13.70
C GLU A 180 10.11 -1.19 -13.89
N GLN A 181 11.44 -1.27 -14.05
CA GLN A 181 12.14 -2.54 -14.19
C GLN A 181 12.51 -3.20 -12.87
N LEU A 182 12.44 -2.46 -11.74
CA LEU A 182 12.67 -3.02 -10.42
C LEU A 182 11.40 -3.75 -9.93
N PRO A 183 11.55 -4.82 -9.13
CA PRO A 183 10.42 -5.63 -8.71
C PRO A 183 9.40 -4.81 -7.92
N PRO A 184 8.11 -4.85 -8.34
CA PRO A 184 7.03 -4.21 -7.61
C PRO A 184 6.72 -4.95 -6.30
N ILE A 185 5.98 -4.31 -5.40
CA ILE A 185 5.34 -5.04 -4.30
C ILE A 185 4.22 -5.91 -4.85
N GLN A 186 4.13 -7.14 -4.35
CA GLN A 186 3.09 -8.09 -4.71
C GLN A 186 2.21 -8.34 -3.50
N PHE A 187 0.92 -8.05 -3.62
CA PHE A 187 -0.10 -8.41 -2.64
C PHE A 187 -0.72 -9.75 -2.97
N ARG A 188 -1.12 -10.50 -1.94
CA ARG A 188 -1.86 -11.76 -2.09
C ARG A 188 -3.27 -11.61 -1.55
N SER A 189 -4.25 -12.09 -2.33
CA SER A 189 -5.64 -12.16 -1.90
C SER A 189 -5.78 -13.15 -0.73
N ARG A 190 -6.58 -12.78 0.26
CA ARG A 190 -7.00 -13.68 1.34
C ARG A 190 -8.21 -14.54 0.97
N ASN A 191 -8.92 -14.16 -0.09
CA ASN A 191 -10.08 -14.90 -0.56
C ASN A 191 -9.58 -16.11 -1.35
N GLN A 192 -9.36 -17.23 -0.66
CA GLN A 192 -9.14 -18.50 -1.31
C GLN A 192 -10.47 -18.99 -1.91
N ARG A 193 -10.42 -19.49 -3.13
CA ARG A 193 -11.55 -20.11 -3.79
C ARG A 193 -11.32 -21.61 -3.81
N ASP A 194 -12.27 -22.35 -3.26
CA ASP A 194 -12.20 -23.82 -3.25
C ASP A 194 -12.45 -24.41 -4.64
N ILE A 195 -13.13 -23.65 -5.52
CA ILE A 195 -13.43 -24.04 -6.89
C ILE A 195 -12.84 -22.98 -7.83
N SER A 196 -12.07 -23.43 -8.82
CA SER A 196 -11.51 -22.57 -9.85
C SER A 196 -12.17 -22.82 -11.21
N LEU A 197 -12.52 -21.73 -11.88
CA LEU A 197 -12.97 -21.75 -13.26
C LEU A 197 -11.79 -21.59 -14.22
N SER A 198 -11.94 -22.06 -15.47
CA SER A 198 -10.98 -21.74 -16.54
C SER A 198 -11.03 -20.24 -16.82
N THR A 199 -10.01 -19.49 -16.38
CA THR A 199 -9.96 -18.05 -16.48
C THR A 199 -9.25 -17.65 -17.77
N LYS A 200 -9.94 -16.94 -18.65
CA LYS A 200 -9.36 -16.39 -19.89
C LYS A 200 -8.53 -15.13 -19.65
N GLN A 201 -8.96 -14.32 -18.66
CA GLN A 201 -8.32 -13.04 -18.35
C GLN A 201 -8.39 -12.79 -16.84
N TYR A 202 -7.28 -12.35 -16.26
CA TYR A 202 -7.20 -12.00 -14.83
C TYR A 202 -7.58 -10.54 -14.59
N ASN A 203 -8.25 -10.30 -13.46
CA ASN A 203 -8.63 -8.97 -12.97
C ASN A 203 -8.61 -8.95 -11.43
N THR A 204 -9.00 -7.85 -10.81
CA THR A 204 -9.00 -7.68 -9.35
C THR A 204 -9.97 -8.62 -8.61
N PHE A 205 -10.96 -9.19 -9.30
CA PHE A 205 -11.95 -10.10 -8.68
C PHE A 205 -11.52 -11.56 -8.72
N ASN A 206 -10.72 -11.96 -9.71
CA ASN A 206 -10.38 -13.37 -9.95
C ASN A 206 -8.90 -13.70 -9.76
N SER A 207 -8.06 -12.71 -9.48
CA SER A 207 -6.63 -12.91 -9.24
C SER A 207 -6.33 -13.30 -7.81
N ALA A 208 -5.40 -14.24 -7.64
CA ALA A 208 -4.84 -14.58 -6.33
C ALA A 208 -3.78 -13.57 -5.87
N THR A 209 -3.12 -12.89 -6.80
CA THR A 209 -2.06 -11.92 -6.52
C THR A 209 -2.25 -10.64 -7.32
N PHE A 210 -1.78 -9.52 -6.77
CA PHE A 210 -1.79 -8.22 -7.43
C PHE A 210 -0.40 -7.58 -7.32
N MET A 211 0.24 -7.31 -8.45
CA MET A 211 1.52 -6.60 -8.51
C MET A 211 1.25 -5.11 -8.68
N LEU A 212 1.73 -4.31 -7.72
CA LEU A 212 1.57 -2.87 -7.72
C LEU A 212 2.90 -2.21 -8.11
N PRO A 213 3.04 -1.74 -9.36
CA PRO A 213 4.20 -0.97 -9.77
C PRO A 213 4.20 0.39 -9.04
N MET A 214 5.37 0.79 -8.56
CA MET A 214 5.54 2.04 -7.83
C MET A 214 6.47 2.97 -8.57
N LYS A 215 6.28 4.27 -8.37
CA LYS A 215 7.15 5.32 -8.87
C LYS A 215 8.02 5.87 -7.75
N ARG A 216 9.15 6.42 -8.14
CA ARG A 216 10.05 7.12 -7.23
C ARG A 216 9.31 8.25 -6.49
N GLY A 217 9.48 8.30 -5.16
CA GLY A 217 8.82 9.26 -4.28
C GLY A 217 7.40 8.87 -3.85
N GLU A 218 6.83 7.77 -4.34
CA GLU A 218 5.51 7.34 -3.90
C GLU A 218 5.54 6.63 -2.55
N LEU A 219 4.51 6.88 -1.76
CA LEU A 219 4.17 6.18 -0.53
C LEU A 219 2.94 5.33 -0.79
N ILE A 220 2.93 4.10 -0.30
CA ILE A 220 1.70 3.30 -0.16
C ILE A 220 1.35 3.09 1.30
N LEU A 221 0.05 3.11 1.60
CA LEU A 221 -0.52 2.73 2.88
C LEU A 221 -1.52 1.60 2.68
N PHE A 222 -1.48 0.58 3.53
CA PHE A 222 -2.36 -0.59 3.42
C PHE A 222 -2.58 -1.23 4.79
N PRO A 223 -3.67 -1.99 4.99
CA PRO A 223 -3.90 -2.75 6.23
C PRO A 223 -2.75 -3.70 6.50
N SER A 224 -2.18 -3.66 7.70
CA SER A 224 -0.96 -4.41 8.05
C SER A 224 -1.12 -5.93 7.93
N ASN A 225 -2.34 -6.41 7.96
CA ASN A 225 -2.68 -7.81 7.79
C ASN A 225 -2.79 -8.24 6.31
N LEU A 226 -2.62 -7.32 5.33
CA LEU A 226 -2.58 -7.66 3.91
C LEU A 226 -1.27 -8.35 3.58
N THR A 227 -1.36 -9.62 3.18
CA THR A 227 -0.19 -10.44 2.84
C THR A 227 0.52 -9.87 1.63
N HIS A 228 1.84 -9.71 1.72
CA HIS A 228 2.64 -9.15 0.64
C HIS A 228 4.06 -9.71 0.60
N SER A 229 4.70 -9.53 -0.54
CA SER A 229 6.08 -9.95 -0.82
C SER A 229 6.71 -9.05 -1.88
N VAL A 230 8.01 -9.20 -2.11
CA VAL A 230 8.70 -8.58 -3.25
C VAL A 230 9.47 -9.66 -3.98
N PRO A 231 9.22 -9.89 -5.29
CA PRO A 231 9.99 -10.82 -6.10
C PRO A 231 11.48 -10.49 -6.12
N ALA A 232 12.32 -11.45 -6.49
CA ALA A 232 13.76 -11.24 -6.60
C ALA A 232 14.08 -10.12 -7.60
N ASN A 233 14.95 -9.20 -7.21
CA ASN A 233 15.45 -8.16 -8.07
C ASN A 233 16.30 -8.76 -9.20
N GLN A 234 15.94 -8.53 -10.45
CA GLN A 234 16.67 -9.02 -11.62
C GLN A 234 17.67 -8.00 -12.18
N MET A 235 17.64 -6.76 -11.67
CA MET A 235 18.45 -5.65 -12.15
C MET A 235 19.72 -5.50 -11.30
N GLU A 236 20.76 -4.93 -11.91
CA GLU A 236 21.98 -4.55 -11.18
C GLU A 236 21.73 -3.40 -10.23
N GLU A 237 20.77 -2.52 -10.54
CA GLU A 237 20.39 -1.43 -9.69
C GLU A 237 19.69 -1.94 -8.40
N GLU A 238 20.08 -1.34 -7.29
CA GLU A 238 19.52 -1.66 -5.98
C GLU A 238 18.13 -1.03 -5.81
N ARG A 239 17.14 -1.85 -5.44
CA ARG A 239 15.83 -1.38 -5.02
C ARG A 239 15.90 -0.92 -3.57
N ILE A 240 15.43 0.30 -3.29
CA ILE A 240 15.40 0.86 -1.93
C ILE A 240 13.97 1.27 -1.57
N SER A 241 13.54 0.84 -0.38
CA SER A 241 12.26 1.27 0.20
C SER A 241 12.40 1.53 1.70
N LEU A 242 11.59 2.43 2.23
CA LEU A 242 11.44 2.72 3.64
C LEU A 242 10.07 2.22 4.09
N SER A 243 10.07 1.25 4.99
CA SER A 243 8.86 0.64 5.54
C SER A 243 8.62 1.11 6.96
N PHE A 244 7.36 1.11 7.39
CA PHE A 244 6.99 1.43 8.77
C PHE A 244 5.70 0.74 9.17
N ASN A 245 5.54 0.59 10.50
CA ASN A 245 4.36 0.06 11.16
C ASN A 245 3.71 1.14 12.03
N THR A 246 2.41 0.98 12.29
CA THR A 246 1.66 1.94 13.09
C THR A 246 0.75 1.25 14.11
N TRP A 247 0.44 1.99 15.19
CA TRP A 247 -0.51 1.56 16.20
C TRP A 247 -1.38 2.74 16.65
N PRO A 248 -2.64 2.52 17.08
CA PRO A 248 -3.48 3.58 17.65
C PRO A 248 -2.85 4.20 18.90
N LYS A 249 -2.97 5.52 18.99
CA LYS A 249 -2.51 6.28 20.14
C LYS A 249 -3.59 6.32 21.22
N GLY A 250 -3.25 5.95 22.47
CA GLY A 250 -4.18 5.99 23.59
C GLY A 250 -5.14 4.80 23.61
N ASN A 251 -6.27 4.97 24.29
CA ASN A 251 -7.28 3.94 24.45
C ASN A 251 -8.05 3.72 23.16
N MET A 252 -8.55 2.52 22.94
CA MET A 252 -9.27 2.12 21.74
C MET A 252 -10.68 1.67 22.04
N GLY A 253 -11.55 1.73 21.03
CA GLY A 253 -12.91 1.19 21.11
C GLY A 253 -13.87 2.05 21.95
N ASP A 254 -15.01 1.49 22.27
CA ASP A 254 -16.12 2.16 22.95
C ASP A 254 -16.69 1.29 24.08
N GLU A 255 -16.92 1.89 25.26
CA GLU A 255 -17.43 1.17 26.45
C GLU A 255 -18.85 0.63 26.25
N ARG A 256 -19.72 1.36 25.53
CA ARG A 256 -21.11 0.94 25.31
C ARG A 256 -21.21 -0.22 24.37
N SER A 257 -20.29 -0.28 23.39
CA SER A 257 -20.17 -1.40 22.45
C SER A 257 -19.40 -2.59 23.04
N LEU A 258 -18.92 -2.51 24.28
CA LEU A 258 -18.08 -3.51 24.94
C LEU A 258 -16.79 -3.85 24.16
N THR A 259 -16.26 -2.87 23.45
CA THR A 259 -15.03 -2.98 22.66
C THR A 259 -13.87 -2.16 23.23
N TYR A 260 -14.11 -1.47 24.37
CA TYR A 260 -13.12 -0.60 24.99
C TYR A 260 -11.86 -1.35 25.44
N LEU A 261 -10.71 -0.90 24.96
CA LEU A 261 -9.40 -1.40 25.35
C LEU A 261 -8.59 -0.27 25.98
N PRO A 262 -8.49 -0.22 27.33
CA PRO A 262 -7.75 0.80 28.05
C PRO A 262 -6.25 0.49 28.01
N LEU A 263 -5.55 0.94 26.97
CA LEU A 263 -4.11 0.68 26.80
C LEU A 263 -3.27 1.34 27.91
N ASP A 264 -3.74 2.41 28.53
CA ASP A 264 -3.14 3.05 29.69
C ASP A 264 -3.11 2.16 30.93
N ARG A 265 -3.96 1.12 31.00
CA ARG A 265 -3.98 0.12 32.08
C ARG A 265 -3.14 -1.13 31.79
N CYS A 266 -2.63 -1.24 30.55
CA CYS A 266 -1.85 -2.39 30.13
C CYS A 266 -0.33 -2.19 30.26
N VAL A 267 0.09 -1.07 30.88
CA VAL A 267 1.50 -0.67 31.06
C VAL A 267 1.93 -0.88 32.49
#